data_7f5ba6ffbdef47257d219dbf5689349a
#
_entry.id   7f5ba6ffbdef47257d219dbf5689349a
#
_cell.length_a   1.000
_cell.length_b   1.000
_cell.length_c   1.000
_cell.angle_alpha   90.00
_cell.angle_beta   90.00
_cell.angle_gamma   90.00
#
_symmetry.space_group_name_H-M   'P 1'
#
loop_
_entity.id
_entity.type
_entity.pdbx_description
1 polymer ?
#
loop_
_entity_poly.entity_id
_entity_poly.type
_entity_poly.pdbx_seq_one_letter_code
_entity_poly.pdbx_strand_id
1 'polypeptide(L)'
;MKQILTALFLALTFNSQAMAQQKTIKIRVVETSDVHGCFFPYDFINRKPKAGSLARVSSYVDSLRQEYNDRLILLDNGDLLQGQPTCYYYNYINTKARNVASDVLNYMKYDAETFGNHDVETGHAVYDKWVSELKCPVLGANIINTKTGKPYVKPYVILEREGIRIAILGMITPAIPNWLTENLWSGMRFENMVTSARQWMEYIQQNEQPDVVIGLFHSGKEGGIQTPEYDEDASMKVAREVPGFD
;
A
#
# COMPACT_ATOMS: atom_id res chain seq x y z
N MET A 1 55.54 -45.53 -51.44
CA MET A 1 55.33 -45.17 -50.01
C MET A 1 54.71 -43.78 -49.95
N LYS A 2 53.42 -43.70 -49.72
CA LYS A 2 52.70 -42.41 -49.63
C LYS A 2 52.55 -42.12 -48.16
N GLN A 3 53.08 -40.96 -47.71
CA GLN A 3 52.85 -40.44 -46.36
C GLN A 3 51.59 -39.61 -46.41
N ILE A 4 50.62 -40.01 -45.57
CA ILE A 4 49.36 -39.29 -45.34
C ILE A 4 49.62 -38.34 -44.18
N LEU A 5 49.57 -37.03 -44.45
CA LEU A 5 49.62 -35.95 -43.44
C LEU A 5 48.20 -35.77 -42.90
N THR A 6 47.99 -36.15 -41.66
CA THR A 6 46.72 -35.93 -40.97
C THR A 6 46.81 -34.56 -40.28
N ALA A 7 46.14 -33.54 -40.82
CA ALA A 7 46.01 -32.22 -40.19
C ALA A 7 44.90 -32.28 -39.10
N LEU A 8 45.30 -32.12 -37.85
CA LEU A 8 44.42 -32.03 -36.70
C LEU A 8 43.88 -30.58 -36.63
N PHE A 9 42.61 -30.36 -37.01
CA PHE A 9 41.93 -29.10 -36.82
C PHE A 9 41.45 -29.00 -35.37
N LEU A 10 42.15 -28.22 -34.53
CA LEU A 10 41.71 -27.89 -33.19
C LEU A 10 40.69 -26.77 -33.30
N ALA A 11 39.41 -27.10 -33.23
CA ALA A 11 38.34 -26.10 -33.12
C ALA A 11 38.33 -25.53 -31.72
N LEU A 12 38.94 -24.35 -31.53
CA LEU A 12 38.78 -23.54 -30.35
C LEU A 12 37.37 -22.94 -30.36
N THR A 13 36.43 -23.57 -29.69
CA THR A 13 35.15 -22.98 -29.34
C THR A 13 35.40 -21.93 -28.28
N PHE A 14 35.45 -20.68 -28.70
CA PHE A 14 35.32 -19.53 -27.79
C PHE A 14 33.89 -19.56 -27.20
N ASN A 15 33.74 -20.13 -26.02
CA ASN A 15 32.57 -19.87 -25.17
C ASN A 15 32.65 -18.42 -24.72
N SER A 16 32.13 -17.49 -25.52
CA SER A 16 31.80 -16.17 -25.07
C SER A 16 30.60 -16.30 -24.12
N GLN A 17 30.89 -16.57 -22.86
CA GLN A 17 29.91 -16.25 -21.81
C GLN A 17 29.74 -14.73 -21.87
N ALA A 18 28.72 -14.29 -22.57
CA ALA A 18 28.21 -12.95 -22.43
C ALA A 18 27.84 -12.80 -20.95
N MET A 19 28.70 -12.17 -20.17
CA MET A 19 28.36 -11.70 -18.84
C MET A 19 27.20 -10.75 -19.05
N ALA A 20 25.98 -11.23 -18.86
CA ALA A 20 24.81 -10.40 -18.83
C ALA A 20 25.10 -9.33 -17.78
N GLN A 21 25.31 -8.11 -18.22
CA GLN A 21 25.51 -6.98 -17.32
C GLN A 21 24.27 -6.88 -16.47
N GLN A 22 24.38 -7.17 -15.18
CA GLN A 22 23.24 -7.19 -14.26
C GLN A 22 22.69 -5.74 -14.22
N LYS A 23 21.55 -5.53 -14.90
CA LYS A 23 20.89 -4.23 -14.96
C LYS A 23 20.31 -3.94 -13.57
N THR A 24 20.89 -2.98 -12.85
CA THR A 24 20.31 -2.49 -11.60
C THR A 24 19.15 -1.56 -11.90
N ILE A 25 17.97 -1.91 -11.42
CA ILE A 25 16.75 -1.09 -11.52
C ILE A 25 16.52 -0.41 -10.18
N LYS A 26 16.43 0.92 -10.19
CA LYS A 26 16.10 1.71 -9.00
C LYS A 26 14.62 2.04 -9.01
N ILE A 27 13.89 1.55 -8.03
CA ILE A 27 12.48 1.89 -7.78
C ILE A 27 12.44 2.86 -6.61
N ARG A 28 11.65 3.93 -6.75
CA ARG A 28 11.39 4.90 -5.70
C ARG A 28 10.00 4.64 -5.13
N VAL A 29 9.91 4.36 -3.84
CA VAL A 29 8.64 4.31 -3.11
C VAL A 29 8.50 5.59 -2.31
N VAL A 30 7.33 6.21 -2.40
CA VAL A 30 6.90 7.36 -1.59
C VAL A 30 5.62 6.95 -0.89
N GLU A 31 5.57 7.18 0.39
CA GLU A 31 4.42 6.91 1.24
C GLU A 31 3.93 8.21 1.89
N THR A 32 2.62 8.36 1.97
CA THR A 32 1.94 9.32 2.84
C THR A 32 1.13 8.55 3.88
N SER A 33 1.01 9.08 5.08
CA SER A 33 0.26 8.50 6.17
C SER A 33 -0.35 9.62 7.01
N ASP A 34 -1.49 9.37 7.63
CA ASP A 34 -2.10 10.28 8.62
C ASP A 34 -2.26 11.72 8.10
N VAL A 35 -2.67 11.84 6.86
CA VAL A 35 -2.85 13.15 6.21
C VAL A 35 -3.99 13.94 6.83
N HIS A 36 -5.02 13.26 7.35
CA HIS A 36 -6.14 13.86 8.08
C HIS A 36 -6.78 15.03 7.33
N GLY A 37 -7.01 14.87 6.02
CA GLY A 37 -7.65 15.88 5.18
C GLY A 37 -6.83 17.16 4.95
N CYS A 38 -5.52 17.15 5.26
CA CYS A 38 -4.62 18.27 4.98
C CYS A 38 -4.27 18.36 3.49
N PHE A 39 -5.27 18.59 2.64
CA PHE A 39 -5.07 18.71 1.18
C PHE A 39 -4.38 20.02 0.78
N PHE A 40 -4.68 21.12 1.46
CA PHE A 40 -4.22 22.46 1.10
C PHE A 40 -3.17 22.97 2.09
N PRO A 41 -2.22 23.83 1.65
CA PRO A 41 -1.21 24.41 2.52
C PRO A 41 -1.79 25.57 3.35
N TYR A 42 -2.97 25.34 3.94
CA TYR A 42 -3.72 26.33 4.71
C TYR A 42 -4.52 25.67 5.83
N ASP A 43 -4.41 26.20 7.02
CA ASP A 43 -5.19 25.80 8.18
C ASP A 43 -6.48 26.64 8.21
N PHE A 44 -7.59 26.03 7.80
CA PHE A 44 -8.89 26.69 7.75
C PHE A 44 -9.49 26.99 9.14
N ILE A 45 -9.05 26.24 10.16
CA ILE A 45 -9.52 26.46 11.55
C ILE A 45 -8.87 27.73 12.11
N ASN A 46 -7.53 27.81 12.03
CA ASN A 46 -6.77 28.95 12.55
C ASN A 46 -6.57 30.06 11.51
N ARG A 47 -7.07 29.92 10.29
CA ARG A 47 -7.02 30.88 9.19
C ARG A 47 -5.61 31.37 8.86
N LYS A 48 -4.65 30.45 8.78
CA LYS A 48 -3.24 30.78 8.51
C LYS A 48 -2.59 29.74 7.56
N PRO A 49 -1.50 30.11 6.89
CA PRO A 49 -0.71 29.15 6.11
C PRO A 49 -0.22 27.98 6.97
N LYS A 50 -0.23 26.76 6.38
CA LYS A 50 0.26 25.51 6.99
C LYS A 50 1.31 24.88 6.08
N ALA A 51 2.41 24.36 6.67
CA ALA A 51 3.50 23.78 5.89
C ALA A 51 3.15 22.41 5.28
N GLY A 52 2.51 21.51 6.06
CA GLY A 52 2.14 20.17 5.60
C GLY A 52 0.85 20.17 4.79
N SER A 53 0.86 19.56 3.60
CA SER A 53 -0.34 19.32 2.79
C SER A 53 -0.06 18.40 1.60
N LEU A 54 -1.08 17.69 1.10
CA LEU A 54 -0.95 16.89 -0.12
C LEU A 54 -0.65 17.76 -1.36
N ALA A 55 -1.11 19.01 -1.42
CA ALA A 55 -0.73 19.91 -2.51
C ALA A 55 0.78 20.14 -2.61
N ARG A 56 1.49 20.20 -1.47
CA ARG A 56 2.96 20.28 -1.46
C ARG A 56 3.62 18.96 -1.78
N VAL A 57 3.06 17.86 -1.26
CA VAL A 57 3.52 16.50 -1.61
C VAL A 57 3.35 16.26 -3.10
N SER A 58 2.25 16.70 -3.72
CA SER A 58 2.02 16.58 -5.16
C SER A 58 3.14 17.22 -5.97
N SER A 59 3.56 18.45 -5.64
CA SER A 59 4.67 19.12 -6.32
C SER A 59 5.99 18.35 -6.19
N TYR A 60 6.24 17.74 -5.04
CA TYR A 60 7.42 16.91 -4.82
C TYR A 60 7.34 15.60 -5.63
N VAL A 61 6.18 14.93 -5.60
CA VAL A 61 5.92 13.72 -6.37
C VAL A 61 6.08 13.98 -7.87
N ASP A 62 5.62 15.13 -8.38
CA ASP A 62 5.77 15.50 -9.77
C ASP A 62 7.25 15.65 -10.16
N SER A 63 8.09 16.19 -9.28
CA SER A 63 9.54 16.26 -9.51
C SER A 63 10.19 14.86 -9.53
N LEU A 64 9.76 13.96 -8.65
CA LEU A 64 10.23 12.57 -8.63
C LEU A 64 9.77 11.80 -9.88
N ARG A 65 8.56 12.05 -10.38
CA ARG A 65 8.09 11.44 -11.63
C ARG A 65 8.91 11.83 -12.84
N GLN A 66 9.48 13.04 -12.88
CA GLN A 66 10.41 13.45 -13.94
C GLN A 66 11.71 12.64 -13.90
N GLU A 67 12.17 12.24 -12.71
CA GLU A 67 13.40 11.45 -12.53
C GLU A 67 13.15 9.94 -12.70
N TYR A 68 12.08 9.43 -12.06
CA TYR A 68 11.85 7.98 -11.95
C TYR A 68 10.84 7.45 -12.97
N ASN A 69 9.99 8.31 -13.58
CA ASN A 69 8.90 7.89 -14.48
C ASN A 69 8.03 6.79 -13.85
N ASP A 70 7.85 5.66 -14.55
CA ASP A 70 7.06 4.52 -14.07
C ASP A 70 7.71 3.76 -12.91
N ARG A 71 8.95 4.09 -12.54
CA ARG A 71 9.65 3.49 -11.39
C ARG A 71 9.32 4.18 -10.05
N LEU A 72 8.46 5.18 -10.06
CA LEU A 72 7.88 5.75 -8.85
C LEU A 72 6.65 4.94 -8.46
N ILE A 73 6.58 4.55 -7.19
CA ILE A 73 5.40 3.97 -6.54
C ILE A 73 4.95 4.96 -5.48
N LEU A 74 3.68 5.34 -5.49
CA LEU A 74 3.09 6.27 -4.55
C LEU A 74 1.98 5.55 -3.76
N LEU A 75 2.14 5.46 -2.45
CA LEU A 75 1.26 4.75 -1.53
C LEU A 75 0.69 5.72 -0.48
N ASP A 76 -0.54 5.46 -0.03
CA ASP A 76 -1.11 6.10 1.16
C ASP A 76 -1.40 5.03 2.22
N ASN A 77 -1.03 5.31 3.46
CA ASN A 77 -1.16 4.36 4.57
C ASN A 77 -2.36 4.67 5.47
N GLY A 78 -3.38 5.36 4.95
CA GLY A 78 -4.63 5.60 5.65
C GLY A 78 -4.66 6.82 6.56
N ASP A 79 -5.78 6.97 7.26
CA ASP A 79 -6.14 8.14 8.08
C ASP A 79 -6.21 9.43 7.25
N LEU A 80 -6.98 9.35 6.18
CA LEU A 80 -7.17 10.44 5.22
C LEU A 80 -8.49 11.19 5.44
N LEU A 81 -9.57 10.47 5.78
CA LEU A 81 -10.96 10.96 5.68
C LEU A 81 -11.41 11.85 6.85
N GLN A 82 -10.63 11.95 7.92
CA GLN A 82 -10.99 12.68 9.13
C GLN A 82 -9.98 13.80 9.42
N GLY A 83 -10.38 14.89 10.05
CA GLY A 83 -9.49 15.89 10.63
C GLY A 83 -9.74 17.34 10.17
N GLN A 84 -9.78 17.65 8.89
CA GLN A 84 -9.98 19.01 8.40
C GLN A 84 -11.45 19.30 8.02
N PRO A 85 -11.90 20.55 8.11
CA PRO A 85 -13.27 20.93 7.73
C PRO A 85 -13.66 20.54 6.31
N THR A 86 -12.69 20.46 5.39
CA THR A 86 -12.93 20.04 4.02
C THR A 86 -13.40 18.58 3.95
N CYS A 87 -12.77 17.67 4.70
CA CYS A 87 -13.23 16.29 4.79
C CYS A 87 -14.65 16.23 5.38
N TYR A 88 -14.86 16.90 6.52
CA TYR A 88 -16.18 16.95 7.16
C TYR A 88 -17.28 17.41 6.19
N TYR A 89 -17.01 18.47 5.40
CA TYR A 89 -17.97 18.99 4.44
C TYR A 89 -18.38 17.96 3.39
N TYR A 90 -17.42 17.26 2.77
CA TYR A 90 -17.72 16.26 1.75
C TYR A 90 -18.22 14.94 2.32
N ASN A 91 -17.85 14.60 3.53
CA ASN A 91 -18.30 13.38 4.19
C ASN A 91 -19.75 13.49 4.67
N TYR A 92 -20.16 14.66 5.21
CA TYR A 92 -21.43 14.75 5.96
C TYR A 92 -22.38 15.85 5.50
N ILE A 93 -21.90 16.88 4.79
CA ILE A 93 -22.74 18.00 4.34
C ILE A 93 -23.07 17.86 2.85
N ASN A 94 -22.08 17.80 1.99
CA ASN A 94 -22.27 17.66 0.54
C ASN A 94 -21.99 16.22 0.07
N THR A 95 -22.76 15.28 0.60
CA THR A 95 -22.60 13.84 0.36
C THR A 95 -22.91 13.43 -1.08
N LYS A 96 -23.57 14.29 -1.88
CA LYS A 96 -23.85 14.02 -3.31
C LYS A 96 -22.65 14.29 -4.22
N ALA A 97 -21.76 15.18 -3.83
CA ALA A 97 -20.53 15.42 -4.57
C ALA A 97 -19.59 14.22 -4.46
N ARG A 98 -18.63 14.12 -5.38
CA ARG A 98 -17.52 13.17 -5.21
C ARG A 98 -16.75 13.50 -3.94
N ASN A 99 -16.21 12.47 -3.29
CA ASN A 99 -15.38 12.67 -2.12
C ASN A 99 -14.07 13.38 -2.52
N VAL A 100 -13.75 14.47 -1.86
CA VAL A 100 -12.56 15.27 -2.17
C VAL A 100 -11.27 14.47 -1.99
N ALA A 101 -11.22 13.54 -1.03
CA ALA A 101 -10.06 12.68 -0.82
C ALA A 101 -9.84 11.77 -2.04
N SER A 102 -10.91 11.14 -2.56
CA SER A 102 -10.82 10.33 -3.79
C SER A 102 -10.32 11.15 -4.98
N ASP A 103 -10.80 12.39 -5.15
CA ASP A 103 -10.40 13.24 -6.25
C ASP A 103 -8.92 13.65 -6.14
N VAL A 104 -8.42 13.95 -4.93
CA VAL A 104 -7.02 14.30 -4.69
C VAL A 104 -6.11 13.10 -4.95
N LEU A 105 -6.42 11.92 -4.41
CA LEU A 105 -5.60 10.72 -4.62
C LEU A 105 -5.60 10.29 -6.10
N ASN A 106 -6.75 10.37 -6.76
CA ASN A 106 -6.87 10.09 -8.19
C ASN A 106 -6.07 11.08 -9.05
N TYR A 107 -6.07 12.36 -8.68
CA TYR A 107 -5.27 13.39 -9.35
C TYR A 107 -3.77 13.12 -9.19
N MET A 108 -3.34 12.79 -7.97
CA MET A 108 -1.95 12.48 -7.64
C MET A 108 -1.52 11.10 -8.15
N LYS A 109 -2.44 10.27 -8.65
CA LYS A 109 -2.19 8.93 -9.21
C LYS A 109 -1.50 8.03 -8.18
N TYR A 110 -2.13 7.85 -7.02
CA TYR A 110 -1.69 6.84 -6.05
C TYR A 110 -1.82 5.43 -6.65
N ASP A 111 -0.89 4.55 -6.32
CA ASP A 111 -0.84 3.16 -6.80
C ASP A 111 -1.65 2.22 -5.91
N ALA A 112 -1.67 2.49 -4.60
CA ALA A 112 -2.50 1.80 -3.62
C ALA A 112 -2.67 2.64 -2.36
N GLU A 113 -3.66 2.29 -1.58
CA GLU A 113 -3.98 2.87 -0.28
C GLU A 113 -4.41 1.78 0.70
N THR A 114 -4.32 2.00 2.00
CA THR A 114 -4.91 1.13 3.01
C THR A 114 -5.88 1.91 3.90
N PHE A 115 -6.77 1.21 4.61
CA PHE A 115 -7.60 1.85 5.61
C PHE A 115 -6.76 2.28 6.83
N GLY A 116 -7.05 3.48 7.35
CA GLY A 116 -6.72 3.88 8.70
C GLY A 116 -7.92 3.76 9.65
N ASN A 117 -7.68 3.82 10.95
CA ASN A 117 -8.76 3.72 11.95
C ASN A 117 -9.72 4.92 11.87
N HIS A 118 -9.23 6.11 11.56
CA HIS A 118 -10.08 7.29 11.35
C HIS A 118 -10.82 7.28 10.01
N ASP A 119 -10.40 6.49 9.03
CA ASP A 119 -11.22 6.25 7.85
C ASP A 119 -12.44 5.39 8.18
N VAL A 120 -12.24 4.30 8.96
CA VAL A 120 -13.33 3.45 9.46
C VAL A 120 -14.29 4.24 10.36
N GLU A 121 -13.79 5.20 11.16
CA GLU A 121 -14.58 6.06 12.02
C GLU A 121 -15.66 6.86 11.27
N THR A 122 -15.45 7.15 9.99
CA THR A 122 -16.42 7.89 9.18
C THR A 122 -17.71 7.12 8.87
N GLY A 123 -17.69 5.79 9.02
CA GLY A 123 -18.82 4.90 8.78
C GLY A 123 -19.02 4.55 7.31
N HIS A 124 -19.81 3.49 7.08
CA HIS A 124 -20.06 2.89 5.75
C HIS A 124 -20.48 3.90 4.67
N ALA A 125 -21.36 4.83 5.00
CA ALA A 125 -21.85 5.80 4.02
C ALA A 125 -20.74 6.68 3.43
N VAL A 126 -19.64 6.85 4.15
CA VAL A 126 -18.50 7.67 3.72
C VAL A 126 -17.42 6.80 3.10
N TYR A 127 -16.88 5.84 3.84
CA TYR A 127 -15.73 5.10 3.34
C TYR A 127 -16.08 4.15 2.19
N ASP A 128 -17.27 3.51 2.14
CA ASP A 128 -17.64 2.69 0.99
C ASP A 128 -17.77 3.51 -0.29
N LYS A 129 -18.33 4.73 -0.17
CA LYS A 129 -18.38 5.68 -1.27
C LYS A 129 -16.97 6.08 -1.73
N TRP A 130 -16.12 6.47 -0.79
CA TRP A 130 -14.74 6.85 -1.06
C TRP A 130 -13.96 5.72 -1.75
N VAL A 131 -14.04 4.47 -1.25
CA VAL A 131 -13.47 3.28 -1.90
C VAL A 131 -13.97 3.12 -3.33
N SER A 132 -15.28 3.31 -3.56
CA SER A 132 -15.88 3.17 -4.89
C SER A 132 -15.46 4.23 -5.88
N GLU A 133 -15.01 5.39 -5.41
CA GLU A 133 -14.59 6.54 -6.23
C GLU A 133 -13.09 6.56 -6.51
N LEU A 134 -12.29 5.78 -5.78
CA LEU A 134 -10.85 5.65 -6.00
C LEU A 134 -10.53 4.84 -7.26
N LYS A 135 -9.47 5.25 -7.95
CA LYS A 135 -8.90 4.49 -9.09
C LYS A 135 -7.88 3.46 -8.64
N CYS A 136 -7.12 3.76 -7.58
CA CYS A 136 -6.23 2.79 -6.95
C CYS A 136 -7.02 1.87 -6.01
N PRO A 137 -6.54 0.66 -5.75
CA PRO A 137 -7.16 -0.22 -4.76
C PRO A 137 -6.94 0.28 -3.35
N VAL A 138 -7.98 0.16 -2.50
CA VAL A 138 -7.83 0.20 -1.05
C VAL A 138 -7.53 -1.22 -0.58
N LEU A 139 -6.51 -1.37 0.26
CA LEU A 139 -6.00 -2.65 0.74
C LEU A 139 -6.38 -2.89 2.21
N GLY A 140 -6.65 -4.15 2.56
CA GLY A 140 -7.02 -4.51 3.93
C GLY A 140 -7.09 -6.03 4.09
N ALA A 141 -5.93 -6.67 4.12
CA ALA A 141 -5.81 -8.14 4.15
C ALA A 141 -6.42 -8.78 5.39
N ASN A 142 -6.43 -8.06 6.52
CA ASN A 142 -7.00 -8.51 7.78
C ASN A 142 -8.40 -7.94 8.08
N ILE A 143 -9.03 -7.26 7.12
CA ILE A 143 -10.43 -6.81 7.21
C ILE A 143 -11.31 -7.84 6.53
N ILE A 144 -12.07 -8.59 7.29
CA ILE A 144 -12.88 -9.70 6.77
C ILE A 144 -14.36 -9.33 6.76
N ASN A 145 -15.02 -9.52 5.63
CA ASN A 145 -16.47 -9.44 5.51
C ASN A 145 -17.10 -10.64 6.22
N THR A 146 -17.85 -10.41 7.28
CA THR A 146 -18.42 -11.45 8.14
C THR A 146 -19.47 -12.33 7.45
N LYS A 147 -20.10 -11.84 6.37
CA LYS A 147 -21.11 -12.60 5.61
C LYS A 147 -20.46 -13.57 4.63
N THR A 148 -19.33 -13.19 4.05
CA THR A 148 -18.68 -13.98 2.99
C THR A 148 -17.45 -14.74 3.46
N GLY A 149 -16.87 -14.35 4.59
CA GLY A 149 -15.58 -14.87 5.07
C GLY A 149 -14.38 -14.45 4.22
N LYS A 150 -14.57 -13.54 3.24
CA LYS A 150 -13.52 -13.04 2.35
C LYS A 150 -13.07 -11.66 2.80
N PRO A 151 -11.91 -11.17 2.34
CA PRO A 151 -11.48 -9.79 2.58
C PRO A 151 -12.57 -8.79 2.18
N TYR A 152 -12.75 -7.75 2.99
CA TYR A 152 -13.74 -6.70 2.75
C TYR A 152 -13.35 -5.80 1.57
N VAL A 153 -12.07 -5.49 1.47
CA VAL A 153 -11.42 -4.82 0.34
C VAL A 153 -10.32 -5.74 -0.20
N LYS A 154 -9.55 -5.29 -1.19
CA LYS A 154 -8.45 -6.11 -1.73
C LYS A 154 -7.41 -6.38 -0.64
N PRO A 155 -6.90 -7.61 -0.50
CA PRO A 155 -5.85 -7.90 0.48
C PRO A 155 -4.49 -7.34 0.05
N TYR A 156 -4.20 -7.39 -1.24
CA TYR A 156 -2.96 -6.94 -1.84
C TYR A 156 -3.17 -6.48 -3.29
N VAL A 157 -2.14 -5.87 -3.87
CA VAL A 157 -2.05 -5.56 -5.30
C VAL A 157 -0.67 -5.95 -5.83
N ILE A 158 -0.61 -6.37 -7.08
CA ILE A 158 0.64 -6.56 -7.82
C ILE A 158 0.83 -5.34 -8.74
N LEU A 159 1.96 -4.68 -8.57
CA LEU A 159 2.43 -3.63 -9.48
C LEU A 159 3.57 -4.18 -10.32
N GLU A 160 3.63 -3.77 -11.59
CA GLU A 160 4.73 -4.11 -12.47
C GLU A 160 5.48 -2.84 -12.87
N ARG A 161 6.79 -2.82 -12.65
CA ARG A 161 7.66 -1.68 -12.92
C ARG A 161 8.96 -2.15 -13.58
N GLU A 162 9.19 -1.78 -14.84
CA GLU A 162 10.39 -2.21 -15.60
C GLU A 162 10.60 -3.74 -15.61
N GLY A 163 9.52 -4.52 -15.55
CA GLY A 163 9.57 -5.98 -15.48
C GLY A 163 9.78 -6.55 -14.07
N ILE A 164 9.86 -5.71 -13.04
CA ILE A 164 9.88 -6.12 -11.63
C ILE A 164 8.44 -6.21 -11.12
N ARG A 165 8.08 -7.36 -10.57
CA ARG A 165 6.77 -7.62 -9.95
C ARG A 165 6.82 -7.29 -8.47
N ILE A 166 6.00 -6.35 -8.03
CA ILE A 166 6.00 -5.82 -6.67
C ILE A 166 4.62 -6.08 -6.06
N ALA A 167 4.58 -6.86 -5.00
CA ALA A 167 3.37 -7.04 -4.20
C ALA A 167 3.29 -5.98 -3.11
N ILE A 168 2.12 -5.35 -2.95
CA ILE A 168 1.81 -4.47 -1.82
C ILE A 168 0.73 -5.16 -1.00
N LEU A 169 1.06 -5.57 0.22
CA LEU A 169 0.12 -6.15 1.19
C LEU A 169 -0.32 -5.09 2.18
N GLY A 170 -1.62 -4.73 2.19
CA GLY A 170 -2.16 -3.72 3.10
C GLY A 170 -2.83 -4.33 4.32
N MET A 171 -2.63 -3.75 5.50
CA MET A 171 -3.31 -4.14 6.74
C MET A 171 -3.58 -2.94 7.64
N ILE A 172 -4.54 -3.09 8.53
CA ILE A 172 -4.91 -2.14 9.57
C ILE A 172 -4.75 -2.77 10.95
N THR A 173 -4.57 -1.93 11.98
CA THR A 173 -4.65 -2.40 13.36
C THR A 173 -5.93 -3.17 13.63
N PRO A 174 -5.88 -4.31 14.33
CA PRO A 174 -7.08 -5.07 14.68
C PRO A 174 -7.87 -4.47 15.85
N ALA A 175 -7.37 -3.41 16.47
CA ALA A 175 -7.97 -2.79 17.66
C ALA A 175 -9.22 -1.93 17.40
N ILE A 176 -9.67 -1.83 16.16
CA ILE A 176 -10.85 -1.03 15.75
C ILE A 176 -12.06 -1.21 16.68
N PRO A 177 -12.45 -2.45 17.08
CA PRO A 177 -13.61 -2.66 17.96
C PRO A 177 -13.46 -2.08 19.37
N ASN A 178 -12.24 -1.76 19.81
CA ASN A 178 -12.01 -1.14 21.11
C ASN A 178 -12.29 0.36 21.13
N TRP A 179 -12.22 0.99 19.97
CA TRP A 179 -12.31 2.45 19.85
C TRP A 179 -13.61 2.91 19.22
N LEU A 180 -14.16 2.10 18.29
CA LEU A 180 -15.27 2.49 17.46
C LEU A 180 -16.51 1.63 17.76
N THR A 181 -17.69 2.27 17.72
CA THR A 181 -18.96 1.60 17.87
C THR A 181 -19.26 0.70 16.67
N GLU A 182 -19.86 -0.47 16.92
CA GLU A 182 -20.06 -1.52 15.92
C GLU A 182 -20.80 -1.07 14.65
N ASN A 183 -21.68 -0.08 14.75
CA ASN A 183 -22.41 0.44 13.59
C ASN A 183 -21.49 1.07 12.52
N LEU A 184 -20.29 1.53 12.90
CA LEU A 184 -19.31 2.14 11.96
C LEU A 184 -18.57 1.10 11.14
N TRP A 185 -18.40 -0.10 11.68
CA TRP A 185 -17.69 -1.21 11.03
C TRP A 185 -18.55 -2.50 10.90
N SER A 186 -19.88 -2.35 10.96
CA SER A 186 -20.81 -3.50 10.91
C SER A 186 -20.54 -4.38 9.68
N GLY A 187 -20.53 -5.70 9.88
CA GLY A 187 -20.22 -6.62 8.79
C GLY A 187 -18.72 -6.81 8.50
N MET A 188 -17.87 -6.18 9.29
CA MET A 188 -16.41 -6.42 9.25
C MET A 188 -15.95 -7.19 10.51
N ARG A 189 -14.82 -7.85 10.39
CA ARG A 189 -14.04 -8.42 11.48
C ARG A 189 -12.58 -8.13 11.19
N PHE A 190 -11.84 -7.73 12.21
CA PHE A 190 -10.43 -7.41 12.11
C PHE A 190 -9.61 -8.56 12.69
N GLU A 191 -8.78 -9.17 11.87
CA GLU A 191 -7.96 -10.32 12.26
C GLU A 191 -6.57 -9.88 12.74
N ASN A 192 -5.94 -10.75 13.53
CA ASN A 192 -4.58 -10.59 13.97
C ASN A 192 -3.64 -10.38 12.77
N MET A 193 -2.83 -9.31 12.81
CA MET A 193 -1.97 -8.92 11.69
C MET A 193 -0.90 -9.98 11.37
N VAL A 194 -0.29 -10.60 12.37
CA VAL A 194 0.76 -11.62 12.15
C VAL A 194 0.18 -12.85 11.46
N THR A 195 -0.99 -13.30 11.92
CA THR A 195 -1.67 -14.47 11.32
C THR A 195 -2.10 -14.18 9.90
N SER A 196 -2.74 -13.02 9.66
CA SER A 196 -3.17 -12.60 8.32
C SER A 196 -1.97 -12.39 7.38
N ALA A 197 -0.91 -11.73 7.86
CA ALA A 197 0.30 -11.53 7.09
C ALA A 197 0.92 -12.86 6.65
N ARG A 198 1.03 -13.84 7.57
CA ARG A 198 1.58 -15.17 7.26
C ARG A 198 0.77 -15.90 6.19
N GLN A 199 -0.55 -15.87 6.33
CA GLN A 199 -1.47 -16.51 5.36
C GLN A 199 -1.36 -15.86 3.97
N TRP A 200 -1.40 -14.51 3.91
CA TRP A 200 -1.34 -13.80 2.64
C TRP A 200 0.06 -13.84 2.01
N MET A 201 1.12 -13.82 2.83
CA MET A 201 2.48 -13.98 2.32
C MET A 201 2.67 -15.34 1.65
N GLU A 202 2.20 -16.42 2.30
CA GLU A 202 2.23 -17.76 1.70
C GLU A 202 1.46 -17.78 0.37
N TYR A 203 0.25 -17.22 0.33
CA TYR A 203 -0.56 -17.15 -0.89
C TYR A 203 0.16 -16.37 -2.01
N ILE A 204 0.69 -15.18 -1.69
CA ILE A 204 1.38 -14.30 -2.64
C ILE A 204 2.61 -15.00 -3.21
N GLN A 205 3.43 -15.62 -2.37
CA GLN A 205 4.63 -16.35 -2.83
C GLN A 205 4.30 -17.53 -3.73
N GLN A 206 3.25 -18.28 -3.43
CA GLN A 206 2.85 -19.44 -4.22
C GLN A 206 2.18 -19.08 -5.54
N ASN A 207 1.36 -18.04 -5.59
CA ASN A 207 0.49 -17.75 -6.72
C ASN A 207 0.96 -16.57 -7.57
N GLU A 208 1.62 -15.57 -6.99
CA GLU A 208 2.02 -14.35 -7.68
C GLU A 208 3.52 -14.32 -7.98
N GLN A 209 4.34 -14.95 -7.16
CA GLN A 209 5.81 -14.99 -7.30
C GLN A 209 6.42 -13.59 -7.54
N PRO A 210 6.19 -12.62 -6.64
CA PRO A 210 6.73 -11.29 -6.80
C PRO A 210 8.25 -11.26 -6.60
N ASP A 211 8.91 -10.28 -7.20
CA ASP A 211 10.34 -10.00 -6.97
C ASP A 211 10.56 -9.22 -5.66
N VAL A 212 9.55 -8.42 -5.25
CA VAL A 212 9.59 -7.58 -4.04
C VAL A 212 8.22 -7.60 -3.37
N VAL A 213 8.19 -7.65 -2.03
CA VAL A 213 6.96 -7.56 -1.24
C VAL A 213 7.06 -6.42 -0.24
N ILE A 214 6.14 -5.47 -0.34
CA ILE A 214 6.03 -4.32 0.56
C ILE A 214 4.82 -4.51 1.48
N GLY A 215 5.02 -4.38 2.80
CA GLY A 215 3.95 -4.26 3.77
C GLY A 215 3.53 -2.80 3.92
N LEU A 216 2.25 -2.49 3.72
CA LEU A 216 1.64 -1.19 3.94
C LEU A 216 0.67 -1.33 5.13
N PHE A 217 1.13 -0.96 6.33
CA PHE A 217 0.45 -1.29 7.58
C PHE A 217 0.06 -0.04 8.36
N HIS A 218 -1.24 0.21 8.45
CA HIS A 218 -1.77 1.25 9.35
C HIS A 218 -1.91 0.68 10.76
N SER A 219 -0.78 0.61 11.45
CA SER A 219 -0.64 0.11 12.82
C SER A 219 0.63 0.66 13.42
N GLY A 220 0.64 0.88 14.73
CA GLY A 220 1.85 1.31 15.41
C GLY A 220 2.97 0.28 15.33
N LYS A 221 4.17 0.72 15.65
CA LYS A 221 5.38 -0.11 15.57
C LYS A 221 5.30 -1.32 16.49
N GLU A 222 5.09 -1.07 17.79
CA GLU A 222 4.95 -2.07 18.86
C GLU A 222 4.40 -1.40 20.13
N GLY A 223 3.60 -2.11 20.91
CA GLY A 223 2.96 -1.59 22.12
C GLY A 223 1.43 -1.62 22.03
N GLY A 224 0.79 -0.59 22.59
CA GLY A 224 -0.66 -0.50 22.59
C GLY A 224 -1.37 -1.60 23.38
N ILE A 225 -2.61 -1.89 23.02
CA ILE A 225 -3.44 -2.93 23.64
C ILE A 225 -2.93 -4.30 23.21
N GLN A 226 -2.67 -5.16 24.16
CA GLN A 226 -2.30 -6.56 23.92
C GLN A 226 -3.34 -7.50 24.52
N THR A 227 -3.87 -8.39 23.69
CA THR A 227 -4.83 -9.43 24.09
C THR A 227 -4.32 -10.80 23.64
N PRO A 228 -4.92 -11.91 24.10
CA PRO A 228 -4.60 -13.22 23.55
C PRO A 228 -4.88 -13.35 22.05
N GLU A 229 -5.82 -12.56 21.52
CA GLU A 229 -6.29 -12.63 20.14
C GLU A 229 -5.44 -11.75 19.21
N TYR A 230 -4.94 -10.59 19.68
CA TYR A 230 -4.17 -9.67 18.86
C TYR A 230 -3.32 -8.68 19.66
N ASP A 231 -2.35 -8.09 18.98
CA ASP A 231 -1.64 -6.88 19.41
C ASP A 231 -2.15 -5.69 18.57
N GLU A 232 -2.42 -4.54 19.21
CA GLU A 232 -2.83 -3.30 18.54
C GLU A 232 -1.74 -2.82 17.59
N ASP A 233 -0.52 -2.65 18.13
CA ASP A 233 0.66 -2.16 17.40
C ASP A 233 1.54 -3.36 17.02
N ALA A 234 1.34 -3.88 15.81
CA ALA A 234 1.94 -5.15 15.41
C ALA A 234 2.89 -5.07 14.21
N SER A 235 3.16 -3.88 13.65
CA SER A 235 3.98 -3.75 12.43
C SER A 235 5.36 -4.37 12.58
N MET A 236 6.06 -4.11 13.71
CA MET A 236 7.37 -4.69 13.97
C MET A 236 7.30 -6.21 14.24
N LYS A 237 6.21 -6.68 14.86
CA LYS A 237 6.02 -8.11 15.10
C LYS A 237 5.81 -8.86 13.78
N VAL A 238 5.02 -8.29 12.85
CA VAL A 238 4.89 -8.84 11.49
C VAL A 238 6.25 -8.90 10.80
N ALA A 239 7.02 -7.80 10.81
CA ALA A 239 8.34 -7.76 10.17
C ALA A 239 9.34 -8.78 10.74
N ARG A 240 9.24 -9.12 12.03
CA ARG A 240 10.13 -10.11 12.68
C ARG A 240 9.68 -11.55 12.49
N GLU A 241 8.38 -11.81 12.45
CA GLU A 241 7.82 -13.16 12.55
C GLU A 241 7.31 -13.71 11.20
N VAL A 242 7.14 -12.83 10.20
CA VAL A 242 6.65 -13.21 8.87
C VAL A 242 7.73 -12.94 7.84
N PRO A 243 8.46 -13.97 7.38
CA PRO A 243 9.51 -13.78 6.39
C PRO A 243 8.94 -13.46 5.01
N GLY A 244 9.75 -12.77 4.19
CA GLY A 244 9.46 -12.51 2.78
C GLY A 244 9.02 -11.08 2.46
N PHE A 245 8.94 -10.17 3.43
CA PHE A 245 8.91 -8.72 3.20
C PHE A 245 10.33 -8.19 2.96
N ASP A 246 10.46 -7.14 2.11
CA ASP A 246 11.72 -6.52 1.69
C ASP A 246 11.95 -5.13 2.32
#